data_206acf63d7ac05e4b31d98fd917b6ab3
#
_entry.id   206acf63d7ac05e4b31d98fd917b6ab3
#
_cell.length_a   1.000
_cell.length_b   1.000
_cell.length_c   1.000
_cell.angle_alpha   90.00
_cell.angle_beta   90.00
_cell.angle_gamma   90.00
#
_symmetry.space_group_name_H-M   'P 1'
#
loop_
_entity.id
_entity.type
_entity.pdbx_description
1 polymer ?
#
loop_
_entity_poly.entity_id
_entity_poly.type
_entity_poly.pdbx_seq_one_letter_code
_entity_poly.pdbx_strand_id
1 'polypeptide(L)'
;MAVLAMTSLIIGALVGIFVKPSQRVNAVIMAFGTGALIQALALELAFEGAERLRHSAHLDGLTSWFWVAAGFIVGGTVYYIVNRTLEKQGASLRHPALAKLYMLNKKREESAMILEKLAKVELVRSLPPEEMEDVLVCVQPVSFRGGDTIFRQGETGDALYLIDDGGVNIVSGNGNSAKEGILAKLGPGQSFGEMALLTGEPRSATAVAARDSSLLKIDKEHFDELIDRSPNLRQAVEELNSQRLVQNVNAAKEGVDSGHWQKVAIANIQRLTRSEEVSMMKKHAEAGAPFAIFLGAMLDGIPESIVIGSSFTSLANFKFTFFAAVFLSNLPEAVASATAMRSAGFSTMKILGLWGTLMIAGGVAAALGSAFLTTAPVTVLTLVGAVAGGGILAMVSSVMMPEAYEDGGPSVGLATIAGFLCAFLFSVL
;
A
#
# COMPACT_ATOMS: atom_id res chain seq x y z
N MET A 1 8.35 22.75 -26.43
CA MET A 1 8.77 21.35 -26.30
C MET A 1 8.19 20.67 -25.05
N ALA A 2 8.40 21.16 -23.84
CA ALA A 2 7.86 20.49 -22.64
C ALA A 2 6.31 20.32 -22.67
N VAL A 3 5.58 21.34 -23.12
CA VAL A 3 4.11 21.22 -23.30
C VAL A 3 3.79 20.07 -24.26
N LEU A 4 4.56 19.88 -25.34
CA LEU A 4 4.37 18.75 -26.26
C LEU A 4 4.70 17.40 -25.60
N ALA A 5 5.74 17.32 -24.76
CA ALA A 5 6.01 16.10 -23.99
C ALA A 5 4.86 15.78 -23.04
N MET A 6 4.33 16.78 -22.37
CA MET A 6 3.23 16.65 -21.43
C MET A 6 1.86 16.38 -22.09
N THR A 7 1.69 16.56 -23.40
CA THR A 7 0.46 16.15 -24.12
C THR A 7 0.23 14.65 -24.01
N SER A 8 1.28 13.84 -23.80
CA SER A 8 1.19 12.40 -23.53
C SER A 8 0.30 12.08 -22.32
N LEU A 9 0.28 12.95 -21.30
CA LEU A 9 -0.58 12.81 -20.12
C LEU A 9 -2.06 12.92 -20.48
N ILE A 10 -2.43 13.89 -21.32
CA ILE A 10 -3.80 14.06 -21.80
C ILE A 10 -4.21 12.90 -22.71
N ILE A 11 -3.32 12.50 -23.64
CA ILE A 11 -3.56 11.37 -24.54
C ILE A 11 -3.72 10.09 -23.72
N GLY A 12 -2.80 9.84 -22.77
CA GLY A 12 -2.87 8.70 -21.88
C GLY A 12 -4.14 8.67 -21.05
N ALA A 13 -4.54 9.82 -20.49
CA ALA A 13 -5.79 9.92 -19.73
C ALA A 13 -7.03 9.59 -20.60
N LEU A 14 -7.09 10.10 -21.81
CA LEU A 14 -8.17 9.77 -22.75
C LEU A 14 -8.17 8.28 -23.10
N VAL A 15 -7.01 7.69 -23.38
CA VAL A 15 -6.89 6.25 -23.63
C VAL A 15 -7.33 5.44 -22.41
N GLY A 16 -6.92 5.81 -21.19
CA GLY A 16 -7.32 5.14 -19.96
C GLY A 16 -8.82 5.21 -19.68
N ILE A 17 -9.46 6.35 -19.99
CA ILE A 17 -10.90 6.55 -19.77
C ILE A 17 -11.74 5.78 -20.81
N PHE A 18 -11.38 5.85 -22.10
CA PHE A 18 -12.24 5.39 -23.19
C PHE A 18 -11.83 4.04 -23.79
N VAL A 19 -10.52 3.75 -23.93
CA VAL A 19 -10.01 2.52 -24.54
C VAL A 19 -9.80 1.42 -23.51
N LYS A 20 -9.32 1.78 -22.30
CA LYS A 20 -9.02 0.85 -21.18
C LYS A 20 -8.16 -0.34 -21.63
N PRO A 21 -6.92 -0.12 -22.05
CA PRO A 21 -6.02 -1.19 -22.46
C PRO A 21 -5.82 -2.18 -21.32
N SER A 22 -5.44 -3.42 -21.65
CA SER A 22 -5.13 -4.40 -20.61
C SER A 22 -3.93 -3.94 -19.78
N GLN A 23 -3.93 -4.26 -18.48
CA GLN A 23 -2.84 -3.93 -17.56
C GLN A 23 -1.49 -4.40 -18.11
N ARG A 24 -1.44 -5.59 -18.71
CA ARG A 24 -0.22 -6.14 -19.29
C ARG A 24 0.33 -5.31 -20.46
N VAL A 25 -0.53 -4.80 -21.34
CA VAL A 25 -0.12 -3.92 -22.44
C VAL A 25 0.43 -2.61 -21.89
N ASN A 26 -0.26 -2.03 -20.92
CA ASN A 26 0.19 -0.79 -20.27
C ASN A 26 1.54 -0.97 -19.57
N ALA A 27 1.73 -2.09 -18.86
CA ALA A 27 2.98 -2.45 -18.20
C ALA A 27 4.17 -2.57 -19.16
N VAL A 28 3.97 -3.21 -20.34
CA VAL A 28 5.01 -3.33 -21.37
C VAL A 28 5.39 -1.97 -21.93
N ILE A 29 4.42 -1.09 -22.19
CA ILE A 29 4.70 0.29 -22.68
C ILE A 29 5.42 1.10 -21.58
N MET A 30 5.00 0.98 -20.32
CA MET A 30 5.65 1.62 -19.18
C MET A 30 7.09 1.17 -19.04
N ALA A 31 7.35 -0.15 -19.12
CA ALA A 31 8.70 -0.70 -19.05
C ALA A 31 9.60 -0.21 -20.20
N PHE A 32 9.06 -0.09 -21.41
CA PHE A 32 9.77 0.47 -22.54
C PHE A 32 10.15 1.95 -22.30
N GLY A 33 9.19 2.78 -21.87
CA GLY A 33 9.43 4.18 -21.51
C GLY A 33 10.45 4.32 -20.37
N THR A 34 10.36 3.45 -19.35
CA THR A 34 11.32 3.38 -18.26
C THR A 34 12.73 3.07 -18.73
N GLY A 35 12.89 2.14 -19.67
CA GLY A 35 14.19 1.84 -20.28
C GLY A 35 14.78 3.04 -21.02
N ALA A 36 13.95 3.76 -21.76
CA ALA A 36 14.37 4.98 -22.44
C ALA A 36 14.78 6.10 -21.44
N LEU A 37 14.05 6.26 -20.32
CA LEU A 37 14.43 7.20 -19.27
C LEU A 37 15.76 6.81 -18.60
N ILE A 38 16.00 5.54 -18.30
CA ILE A 38 17.27 5.08 -17.70
C ILE A 38 18.44 5.44 -18.63
N GLN A 39 18.28 5.24 -19.92
CA GLN A 39 19.31 5.60 -20.91
C GLN A 39 19.58 7.12 -20.88
N ALA A 40 18.52 7.94 -20.96
CA ALA A 40 18.64 9.38 -20.96
C ALA A 40 19.26 9.91 -19.64
N LEU A 41 18.90 9.35 -18.49
CA LEU A 41 19.50 9.67 -17.20
C LEU A 41 21.00 9.34 -17.17
N ALA A 42 21.38 8.15 -17.65
CA ALA A 42 22.76 7.70 -17.60
C ALA A 42 23.66 8.53 -18.53
N LEU A 43 23.22 8.76 -19.77
CA LEU A 43 24.05 9.47 -20.76
C LEU A 43 23.89 10.99 -20.69
N GLU A 44 22.69 11.52 -20.71
CA GLU A 44 22.51 12.97 -20.86
C GLU A 44 22.66 13.74 -19.53
N LEU A 45 22.16 13.18 -18.42
CA LEU A 45 22.22 13.88 -17.14
C LEU A 45 23.46 13.50 -16.32
N ALA A 46 23.83 12.23 -16.26
CA ALA A 46 24.99 11.82 -15.46
C ALA A 46 26.30 11.98 -16.24
N PHE A 47 26.45 11.29 -17.37
CA PHE A 47 27.72 11.28 -18.11
C PHE A 47 28.02 12.64 -18.76
N GLU A 48 27.14 13.17 -19.61
CA GLU A 48 27.34 14.47 -20.22
C GLU A 48 27.41 15.61 -19.20
N GLY A 49 26.65 15.52 -18.10
CA GLY A 49 26.73 16.46 -16.97
C GLY A 49 28.15 16.53 -16.41
N ALA A 50 28.77 15.38 -16.14
CA ALA A 50 30.16 15.32 -15.67
C ALA A 50 31.16 15.83 -16.73
N GLU A 51 30.99 15.44 -17.99
CA GLU A 51 31.85 15.91 -19.10
C GLU A 51 31.75 17.43 -19.30
N ARG A 52 30.56 18.04 -19.22
CA ARG A 52 30.39 19.50 -19.25
C ARG A 52 31.18 20.20 -18.16
N LEU A 53 31.18 19.65 -16.91
CA LEU A 53 31.97 20.21 -15.82
C LEU A 53 33.46 20.10 -16.06
N ARG A 54 33.93 18.99 -16.68
CA ARG A 54 35.36 18.80 -17.02
C ARG A 54 35.81 19.77 -18.11
N HIS A 55 35.06 19.89 -19.19
CA HIS A 55 35.46 20.65 -20.34
C HIS A 55 35.17 22.15 -20.25
N SER A 56 33.99 22.54 -19.70
CA SER A 56 33.57 23.94 -19.67
C SER A 56 33.89 24.64 -18.33
N ALA A 57 33.88 23.93 -17.20
CA ALA A 57 34.27 24.48 -15.91
C ALA A 57 35.70 24.10 -15.48
N HIS A 58 36.42 23.36 -16.32
CA HIS A 58 37.83 22.94 -16.11
C HIS A 58 38.03 22.18 -14.75
N LEU A 59 37.02 21.44 -14.30
CA LEU A 59 37.13 20.63 -13.09
C LEU A 59 37.79 19.27 -13.41
N ASP A 60 38.49 18.72 -12.45
CA ASP A 60 39.02 17.35 -12.56
C ASP A 60 37.89 16.31 -12.52
N GLY A 61 38.19 15.09 -12.94
CA GLY A 61 37.16 14.03 -13.07
C GLY A 61 36.46 13.66 -11.76
N LEU A 62 37.20 13.63 -10.62
CA LEU A 62 36.63 13.29 -9.34
C LEU A 62 35.68 14.38 -8.82
N THR A 63 36.08 15.66 -8.95
CA THR A 63 35.27 16.80 -8.58
C THR A 63 33.99 16.88 -9.44
N SER A 64 34.12 16.65 -10.75
CA SER A 64 32.96 16.58 -11.67
C SER A 64 32.00 15.47 -11.28
N TRP A 65 32.50 14.27 -11.00
CA TRP A 65 31.70 13.16 -10.49
C TRP A 65 31.00 13.50 -9.17
N PHE A 66 31.72 14.13 -8.22
CA PHE A 66 31.15 14.49 -6.93
C PHE A 66 29.98 15.47 -7.05
N TRP A 67 30.06 16.47 -7.93
CA TRP A 67 28.95 17.38 -8.18
C TRP A 67 27.72 16.68 -8.73
N VAL A 68 27.88 15.78 -9.69
CA VAL A 68 26.78 14.99 -10.27
C VAL A 68 26.22 14.03 -9.22
N ALA A 69 27.07 13.30 -8.51
CA ALA A 69 26.64 12.36 -7.46
C ALA A 69 25.88 13.06 -6.33
N ALA A 70 26.38 14.21 -5.85
CA ALA A 70 25.69 15.01 -4.84
C ALA A 70 24.30 15.47 -5.32
N GLY A 71 24.19 15.92 -6.58
CA GLY A 71 22.90 16.29 -7.17
C GLY A 71 21.93 15.11 -7.20
N PHE A 72 22.37 13.95 -7.67
CA PHE A 72 21.54 12.74 -7.70
C PHE A 72 21.09 12.30 -6.30
N ILE A 73 21.98 12.34 -5.29
CA ILE A 73 21.64 12.01 -3.91
C ILE A 73 20.58 12.99 -3.37
N VAL A 74 20.78 14.28 -3.56
CA VAL A 74 19.84 15.30 -3.09
C VAL A 74 18.48 15.12 -3.77
N GLY A 75 18.43 14.99 -5.08
CA GLY A 75 17.20 14.82 -5.85
C GLY A 75 16.44 13.55 -5.45
N GLY A 76 17.15 12.43 -5.37
CA GLY A 76 16.55 11.15 -4.94
C GLY A 76 16.04 11.19 -3.51
N THR A 77 16.78 11.85 -2.60
CA THR A 77 16.35 11.98 -1.19
C THR A 77 15.10 12.86 -1.07
N VAL A 78 15.07 14.01 -1.76
CA VAL A 78 13.90 14.90 -1.79
C VAL A 78 12.70 14.15 -2.35
N TYR A 79 12.88 13.48 -3.48
CA TYR A 79 11.82 12.65 -4.07
C TYR A 79 11.28 11.63 -3.07
N TYR A 80 12.16 10.85 -2.43
CA TYR A 80 11.78 9.81 -1.46
C TYR A 80 10.94 10.38 -0.32
N ILE A 81 11.39 11.49 0.30
CA ILE A 81 10.71 12.09 1.45
C ILE A 81 9.33 12.62 1.03
N VAL A 82 9.26 13.37 -0.07
CA VAL A 82 8.03 13.99 -0.53
C VAL A 82 7.05 12.93 -1.02
N ASN A 83 7.49 11.97 -1.86
CA ASN A 83 6.63 10.90 -2.37
C ASN A 83 6.03 10.07 -1.23
N ARG A 84 6.85 9.64 -0.25
CA ARG A 84 6.37 8.89 0.92
C ARG A 84 5.30 9.64 1.71
N THR A 85 5.42 10.97 1.82
CA THR A 85 4.45 11.80 2.53
C THR A 85 3.14 11.91 1.75
N LEU A 86 3.23 12.09 0.43
CA LEU A 86 2.07 12.19 -0.46
C LEU A 86 1.32 10.86 -0.60
N GLU A 87 2.02 9.72 -0.63
CA GLU A 87 1.42 8.38 -0.65
C GLU A 87 0.51 8.15 0.56
N LYS A 88 0.94 8.57 1.75
CA LYS A 88 0.10 8.51 2.97
C LYS A 88 -1.17 9.36 2.88
N GLN A 89 -1.18 10.39 2.04
CA GLN A 89 -2.32 11.27 1.80
C GLN A 89 -3.20 10.83 0.61
N GLY A 90 -2.90 9.68 0.00
CA GLY A 90 -3.69 9.08 -1.08
C GLY A 90 -3.13 9.29 -2.49
N ALA A 91 -1.92 9.83 -2.65
CA ALA A 91 -1.27 9.95 -3.96
C ALA A 91 -1.02 8.59 -4.64
N SER A 92 -0.94 7.50 -3.85
CA SER A 92 -0.81 6.12 -4.35
C SER A 92 -1.93 5.70 -5.31
N LEU A 93 -3.12 6.34 -5.24
CA LEU A 93 -4.22 6.03 -6.16
C LEU A 93 -3.90 6.29 -7.65
N ARG A 94 -2.88 7.08 -7.95
CA ARG A 94 -2.39 7.29 -9.32
C ARG A 94 -1.65 6.07 -9.89
N HIS A 95 -1.15 5.18 -9.01
CA HIS A 95 -0.41 3.97 -9.33
C HIS A 95 -1.17 2.75 -8.81
N PRO A 96 -2.01 2.10 -9.62
CA PRO A 96 -2.93 1.06 -9.14
C PRO A 96 -2.26 -0.12 -8.45
N ALA A 97 -1.13 -0.59 -8.98
CA ALA A 97 -0.39 -1.71 -8.40
C ALA A 97 0.20 -1.35 -7.03
N LEU A 98 0.79 -0.16 -6.91
CA LEU A 98 1.33 0.34 -5.64
C LEU A 98 0.22 0.66 -4.63
N ALA A 99 -0.93 1.19 -5.09
CA ALA A 99 -2.10 1.41 -4.25
C ALA A 99 -2.59 0.11 -3.62
N LYS A 100 -2.67 -0.96 -4.41
CA LYS A 100 -3.06 -2.29 -3.92
C LYS A 100 -2.06 -2.82 -2.88
N LEU A 101 -0.76 -2.69 -3.14
CA LEU A 101 0.29 -3.09 -2.20
C LEU A 101 0.23 -2.26 -0.90
N TYR A 102 0.03 -0.94 -1.02
CA TYR A 102 -0.15 -0.06 0.14
C TYR A 102 -1.37 -0.46 0.98
N MET A 103 -2.52 -0.69 0.33
CA MET A 103 -3.74 -1.15 1.01
C MET A 103 -3.56 -2.50 1.69
N LEU A 104 -2.85 -3.43 1.04
CA LEU A 104 -2.54 -4.74 1.63
C LEU A 104 -1.63 -4.61 2.86
N ASN A 105 -0.59 -3.79 2.79
CA ASN A 105 0.30 -3.55 3.92
C ASN A 105 -0.46 -2.88 5.07
N LYS A 106 -1.35 -1.92 4.77
CA LYS A 106 -2.20 -1.30 5.78
C LYS A 106 -3.17 -2.31 6.43
N LYS A 107 -3.79 -3.19 5.64
CA LYS A 107 -4.60 -4.30 6.17
C LYS A 107 -3.77 -5.18 7.10
N ARG A 108 -2.52 -5.50 6.72
CA ARG A 108 -1.59 -6.28 7.57
C ARG A 108 -1.26 -5.55 8.87
N GLU A 109 -1.00 -4.25 8.84
CA GLU A 109 -0.74 -3.44 10.03
C GLU A 109 -1.96 -3.38 10.96
N GLU A 110 -3.15 -3.13 10.41
CA GLU A 110 -4.41 -3.12 11.17
C GLU A 110 -4.73 -4.52 11.75
N SER A 111 -4.53 -5.56 10.97
CA SER A 111 -4.72 -6.95 11.39
C SER A 111 -3.69 -7.39 12.44
N ALA A 112 -2.47 -6.85 12.42
CA ALA A 112 -1.43 -7.20 13.37
C ALA A 112 -1.85 -6.93 14.83
N MET A 113 -2.57 -5.84 15.08
CA MET A 113 -3.09 -5.52 16.41
C MET A 113 -4.14 -6.53 16.90
N ILE A 114 -5.00 -7.00 15.99
CA ILE A 114 -6.03 -8.01 16.33
C ILE A 114 -5.36 -9.37 16.50
N LEU A 115 -4.40 -9.71 15.61
CA LEU A 115 -3.64 -10.97 15.72
C LEU A 115 -2.79 -11.03 16.99
N GLU A 116 -2.26 -9.93 17.49
CA GLU A 116 -1.57 -9.88 18.78
C GLU A 116 -2.50 -10.25 19.93
N LYS A 117 -3.75 -9.82 19.88
CA LYS A 117 -4.78 -10.16 20.87
C LYS A 117 -5.22 -11.63 20.73
N LEU A 118 -5.47 -12.07 19.49
CA LEU A 118 -5.84 -13.45 19.18
C LEU A 118 -4.76 -14.46 19.55
N ALA A 119 -3.48 -14.10 19.38
CA ALA A 119 -2.34 -14.96 19.74
C ALA A 119 -2.25 -15.25 21.25
N LYS A 120 -2.92 -14.47 22.10
CA LYS A 120 -3.02 -14.71 23.54
C LYS A 120 -4.06 -15.78 23.88
N VAL A 121 -5.01 -16.03 22.97
CA VAL A 121 -6.13 -16.95 23.19
C VAL A 121 -5.70 -18.37 22.82
N GLU A 122 -5.79 -19.29 23.78
CA GLU A 122 -5.36 -20.68 23.61
C GLU A 122 -6.10 -21.40 22.47
N LEU A 123 -7.41 -21.20 22.38
CA LEU A 123 -8.23 -21.76 21.32
C LEU A 123 -7.73 -21.32 19.92
N VAL A 124 -7.36 -20.06 19.75
CA VAL A 124 -6.90 -19.52 18.46
C VAL A 124 -5.50 -19.98 18.12
N ARG A 125 -4.62 -20.12 19.11
CA ARG A 125 -3.25 -20.64 18.88
C ARG A 125 -3.19 -22.09 18.41
N SER A 126 -4.25 -22.86 18.64
CA SER A 126 -4.35 -24.24 18.13
C SER A 126 -4.65 -24.29 16.63
N LEU A 127 -5.04 -23.15 16.03
CA LEU A 127 -5.31 -23.05 14.60
C LEU A 127 -4.03 -22.81 13.79
N PRO A 128 -3.95 -23.35 12.56
CA PRO A 128 -2.90 -22.98 11.62
C PRO A 128 -2.93 -21.48 11.33
N PRO A 129 -1.76 -20.82 11.28
CA PRO A 129 -1.69 -19.38 10.97
C PRO A 129 -2.31 -19.00 9.61
N GLU A 130 -2.41 -19.95 8.68
CA GLU A 130 -2.99 -19.80 7.35
C GLU A 130 -4.51 -19.55 7.39
N GLU A 131 -5.19 -20.02 8.44
CA GLU A 131 -6.65 -19.88 8.62
C GLU A 131 -7.04 -18.54 9.28
N MET A 132 -6.05 -17.75 9.70
CA MET A 132 -6.31 -16.51 10.46
C MET A 132 -6.93 -15.39 9.63
N GLU A 133 -6.78 -15.38 8.32
CA GLU A 133 -7.44 -14.37 7.47
C GLU A 133 -8.96 -14.46 7.57
N ASP A 134 -9.52 -15.67 7.63
CA ASP A 134 -10.96 -15.89 7.79
C ASP A 134 -11.44 -15.52 9.20
N VAL A 135 -10.66 -15.84 10.23
CA VAL A 135 -10.98 -15.48 11.63
C VAL A 135 -11.00 -13.96 11.83
N LEU A 136 -10.02 -13.23 11.24
CA LEU A 136 -9.91 -11.78 11.37
C LEU A 136 -11.15 -11.02 10.87
N VAL A 137 -11.80 -11.52 9.83
CA VAL A 137 -13.00 -10.91 9.26
C VAL A 137 -14.21 -11.05 10.18
N CYS A 138 -14.23 -12.10 10.99
CA CYS A 138 -15.37 -12.47 11.84
C CYS A 138 -15.30 -11.87 13.26
N VAL A 139 -14.13 -11.33 13.66
CA VAL A 139 -13.88 -10.87 15.02
C VAL A 139 -14.28 -9.41 15.21
N GLN A 140 -15.10 -9.14 16.24
CA GLN A 140 -15.57 -7.81 16.61
C GLN A 140 -15.07 -7.47 18.03
N PRO A 141 -14.32 -6.36 18.22
CA PRO A 141 -13.95 -5.91 19.56
C PRO A 141 -15.17 -5.33 20.29
N VAL A 142 -15.38 -5.78 21.53
CA VAL A 142 -16.45 -5.29 22.41
C VAL A 142 -15.89 -5.04 23.82
N SER A 143 -16.46 -4.09 24.55
CA SER A 143 -16.01 -3.73 25.88
C SER A 143 -17.17 -3.75 26.88
N PHE A 144 -16.91 -4.24 28.09
CA PHE A 144 -17.85 -4.30 29.20
C PHE A 144 -17.23 -3.67 30.44
N ARG A 145 -18.03 -2.95 31.23
CA ARG A 145 -17.62 -2.44 32.53
C ARG A 145 -17.72 -3.53 33.60
N GLY A 146 -16.92 -3.39 34.64
CA GLY A 146 -17.04 -4.29 35.80
C GLY A 146 -18.46 -4.32 36.37
N GLY A 147 -19.03 -5.51 36.47
CA GLY A 147 -20.41 -5.76 36.88
C GLY A 147 -21.42 -5.89 35.73
N ASP A 148 -21.04 -5.54 34.47
CA ASP A 148 -21.94 -5.72 33.33
C ASP A 148 -22.20 -7.20 33.07
N THR A 149 -23.47 -7.55 32.78
CA THR A 149 -23.84 -8.89 32.33
C THR A 149 -23.61 -8.99 30.83
N ILE A 150 -22.80 -9.96 30.41
CA ILE A 150 -22.48 -10.21 28.99
C ILE A 150 -23.60 -11.01 28.34
N PHE A 151 -24.06 -12.07 29.03
CA PHE A 151 -25.26 -12.85 28.72
C PHE A 151 -25.78 -13.57 29.96
N ARG A 152 -27.05 -13.98 29.95
CA ARG A 152 -27.68 -14.67 31.05
C ARG A 152 -27.91 -16.14 30.77
N GLN A 153 -27.94 -16.94 31.83
CA GLN A 153 -28.38 -18.34 31.78
C GLN A 153 -29.78 -18.45 31.15
N GLY A 154 -29.96 -19.39 30.23
CA GLY A 154 -31.20 -19.61 29.50
C GLY A 154 -31.40 -18.76 28.25
N GLU A 155 -30.57 -17.76 28.00
CA GLU A 155 -30.58 -17.02 26.72
C GLU A 155 -30.07 -17.90 25.55
N THR A 156 -30.49 -17.59 24.34
CA THR A 156 -30.00 -18.28 23.14
C THR A 156 -28.52 -17.94 22.93
N GLY A 157 -27.71 -18.94 22.58
CA GLY A 157 -26.32 -18.75 22.25
C GLY A 157 -26.16 -18.02 20.88
N ASP A 158 -25.68 -16.80 20.94
CA ASP A 158 -25.54 -15.90 19.77
C ASP A 158 -24.11 -15.60 19.38
N ALA A 159 -23.13 -15.84 20.28
CA ALA A 159 -21.72 -15.54 20.04
C ALA A 159 -20.77 -16.35 20.94
N LEU A 160 -19.54 -16.50 20.46
CA LEU A 160 -18.33 -16.87 21.20
C LEU A 160 -17.60 -15.60 21.62
N TYR A 161 -17.05 -15.59 22.84
CA TYR A 161 -16.24 -14.49 23.36
C TYR A 161 -14.84 -14.97 23.75
N LEU A 162 -13.84 -14.18 23.37
CA LEU A 162 -12.42 -14.38 23.69
C LEU A 162 -11.99 -13.21 24.59
N ILE A 163 -11.32 -13.47 25.71
CA ILE A 163 -10.89 -12.42 26.64
C ILE A 163 -9.53 -11.89 26.21
N ASP A 164 -9.49 -10.62 25.74
CA ASP A 164 -8.26 -9.90 25.43
C ASP A 164 -7.63 -9.32 26.69
N ASP A 165 -8.42 -8.58 27.47
CA ASP A 165 -8.03 -8.02 28.77
C ASP A 165 -9.22 -8.00 29.73
N GLY A 166 -8.94 -7.94 31.02
CA GLY A 166 -9.97 -7.94 32.04
C GLY A 166 -10.20 -9.30 32.70
N GLY A 167 -11.44 -9.61 33.00
CA GLY A 167 -11.85 -10.89 33.61
C GLY A 167 -13.36 -11.07 33.60
N VAL A 168 -13.81 -12.32 33.52
CA VAL A 168 -15.22 -12.70 33.47
C VAL A 168 -15.51 -13.76 34.52
N ASN A 169 -16.56 -13.56 35.30
CA ASN A 169 -17.10 -14.56 36.22
C ASN A 169 -18.25 -15.30 35.54
N ILE A 170 -18.16 -16.61 35.49
CA ILE A 170 -19.26 -17.48 35.11
C ILE A 170 -20.01 -17.86 36.39
N VAL A 171 -21.28 -17.54 36.45
CA VAL A 171 -22.11 -17.73 37.65
C VAL A 171 -23.34 -18.55 37.33
N SER A 172 -23.84 -19.33 38.33
CA SER A 172 -25.10 -20.04 38.19
C SER A 172 -26.27 -19.08 38.51
N GLY A 173 -27.36 -19.15 37.72
CA GLY A 173 -28.52 -18.29 37.90
C GLY A 173 -28.43 -16.95 37.16
N ASN A 174 -29.24 -15.98 37.57
CA ASN A 174 -29.42 -14.72 36.84
C ASN A 174 -28.35 -13.63 37.09
N GLY A 175 -27.36 -13.91 37.93
CA GLY A 175 -26.27 -12.95 38.23
C GLY A 175 -26.61 -11.81 39.19
N ASN A 176 -27.82 -11.83 39.78
CA ASN A 176 -28.33 -10.72 40.60
C ASN A 176 -28.35 -10.98 42.13
N SER A 177 -27.92 -12.13 42.60
CA SER A 177 -27.98 -12.49 44.03
C SER A 177 -26.62 -12.88 44.60
N ALA A 178 -26.31 -12.38 45.80
CA ALA A 178 -25.10 -12.76 46.55
C ALA A 178 -25.05 -14.27 46.96
N LYS A 179 -26.08 -15.03 46.63
CA LYS A 179 -26.17 -16.49 46.81
C LYS A 179 -25.83 -17.30 45.57
N GLU A 180 -25.58 -16.64 44.42
CA GLU A 180 -25.20 -17.30 43.16
C GLU A 180 -23.72 -17.68 43.21
N GLY A 181 -23.46 -18.98 43.13
CA GLY A 181 -22.09 -19.49 43.19
C GLY A 181 -21.28 -19.14 41.92
N ILE A 182 -20.06 -18.63 42.06
CA ILE A 182 -19.13 -18.49 40.95
C ILE A 182 -18.71 -19.91 40.55
N LEU A 183 -19.06 -20.30 39.33
CA LEU A 183 -18.68 -21.58 38.71
C LEU A 183 -17.24 -21.54 38.18
N ALA A 184 -16.84 -20.43 37.55
CA ALA A 184 -15.50 -20.24 37.02
C ALA A 184 -15.13 -18.75 36.98
N LYS A 185 -13.82 -18.47 37.12
CA LYS A 185 -13.23 -17.15 36.90
C LYS A 185 -12.32 -17.25 35.68
N LEU A 186 -12.63 -16.49 34.68
CA LEU A 186 -11.89 -16.49 33.43
C LEU A 186 -11.08 -15.19 33.28
N GLY A 187 -9.88 -15.31 32.72
CA GLY A 187 -8.96 -14.21 32.51
C GLY A 187 -8.51 -14.09 31.05
N PRO A 188 -7.57 -13.17 30.78
CA PRO A 188 -7.03 -12.97 29.43
C PRO A 188 -6.50 -14.27 28.81
N GLY A 189 -6.77 -14.45 27.53
CA GLY A 189 -6.37 -15.65 26.78
C GLY A 189 -7.37 -16.80 26.85
N GLN A 190 -8.42 -16.68 27.63
CA GLN A 190 -9.49 -17.70 27.72
C GLN A 190 -10.71 -17.29 26.91
N SER A 191 -11.50 -18.28 26.52
CA SER A 191 -12.75 -18.11 25.75
C SER A 191 -13.94 -18.61 26.54
N PHE A 192 -15.16 -18.18 26.21
CA PHE A 192 -16.40 -18.64 26.81
C PHE A 192 -17.59 -18.43 25.86
N GLY A 193 -18.69 -19.17 26.16
CA GLY A 193 -19.91 -19.08 25.34
C GLY A 193 -19.97 -20.08 24.19
N GLU A 194 -18.95 -20.89 23.98
CA GLU A 194 -18.88 -21.91 22.93
C GLU A 194 -19.88 -23.03 23.08
N MET A 195 -20.22 -23.41 24.34
CA MET A 195 -21.10 -24.56 24.60
C MET A 195 -22.46 -24.41 23.91
N ALA A 196 -23.11 -23.25 24.11
CA ALA A 196 -24.40 -22.98 23.50
C ALA A 196 -24.37 -22.94 21.96
N LEU A 197 -23.23 -22.58 21.35
CA LEU A 197 -23.06 -22.61 19.90
C LEU A 197 -22.91 -24.02 19.37
N LEU A 198 -22.17 -24.89 20.08
CA LEU A 198 -21.92 -26.28 19.66
C LEU A 198 -23.12 -27.18 19.87
N THR A 199 -23.82 -27.03 21.01
CA THR A 199 -24.92 -27.92 21.36
C THR A 199 -26.26 -27.45 20.82
N GLY A 200 -26.38 -26.16 20.47
CA GLY A 200 -27.65 -25.52 20.14
C GLY A 200 -28.56 -25.30 21.34
N GLU A 201 -28.10 -25.65 22.57
CA GLU A 201 -28.84 -25.43 23.80
C GLU A 201 -28.73 -24.00 24.31
N PRO A 202 -29.65 -23.51 25.14
CA PRO A 202 -29.53 -22.21 25.80
C PRO A 202 -28.25 -22.08 26.64
N ARG A 203 -27.80 -20.84 26.90
CA ARG A 203 -26.67 -20.53 27.77
C ARG A 203 -26.74 -21.30 29.08
N SER A 204 -25.78 -22.12 29.40
CA SER A 204 -25.74 -22.96 30.59
C SER A 204 -25.49 -22.21 31.90
N ALA A 205 -24.95 -20.98 31.81
CA ALA A 205 -24.62 -20.12 32.94
C ALA A 205 -24.68 -18.64 32.52
N THR A 206 -24.66 -17.72 33.49
CA THR A 206 -24.55 -16.28 33.28
C THR A 206 -23.08 -15.86 33.26
N ALA A 207 -22.70 -15.01 32.32
CA ALA A 207 -21.39 -14.41 32.27
C ALA A 207 -21.45 -12.94 32.68
N VAL A 208 -20.63 -12.55 33.65
CA VAL A 208 -20.54 -11.19 34.19
C VAL A 208 -19.12 -10.71 34.17
N ALA A 209 -18.87 -9.49 33.66
CA ALA A 209 -17.55 -8.87 33.69
C ALA A 209 -17.13 -8.64 35.17
N ALA A 210 -16.02 -9.27 35.57
CA ALA A 210 -15.51 -9.15 36.95
C ALA A 210 -14.86 -7.77 37.20
N ARG A 211 -14.38 -7.13 36.13
CA ARG A 211 -13.79 -5.80 36.07
C ARG A 211 -13.98 -5.27 34.65
N ASP A 212 -13.56 -4.03 34.37
CA ASP A 212 -13.56 -3.52 33.03
C ASP A 212 -12.79 -4.48 32.10
N SER A 213 -13.45 -4.93 31.04
CA SER A 213 -12.96 -6.02 30.20
C SER A 213 -13.12 -5.71 28.72
N SER A 214 -12.06 -6.00 27.97
CA SER A 214 -12.03 -5.98 26.50
C SER A 214 -12.14 -7.40 25.97
N LEU A 215 -13.15 -7.66 25.16
CA LEU A 215 -13.42 -8.98 24.60
C LEU A 215 -13.42 -8.90 23.08
N LEU A 216 -13.17 -10.03 22.45
CA LEU A 216 -13.34 -10.24 21.02
C LEU A 216 -14.54 -11.18 20.83
N LYS A 217 -15.57 -10.69 20.13
CA LYS A 217 -16.83 -11.40 19.87
C LYS A 217 -16.80 -12.01 18.48
N ILE A 218 -17.23 -13.26 18.34
CA ILE A 218 -17.50 -13.93 17.07
C ILE A 218 -18.97 -14.34 17.09
N ASP A 219 -19.79 -13.78 16.20
CA ASP A 219 -21.21 -14.08 16.10
C ASP A 219 -21.42 -15.53 15.64
N LYS A 220 -22.56 -16.12 16.02
CA LYS A 220 -22.89 -17.53 15.74
C LYS A 220 -22.78 -17.87 14.26
N GLU A 221 -23.30 -17.03 13.37
CA GLU A 221 -23.27 -17.25 11.93
C GLU A 221 -21.85 -17.42 11.41
N HIS A 222 -20.95 -16.50 11.80
CA HIS A 222 -19.53 -16.58 11.45
C HIS A 222 -18.81 -17.76 12.12
N PHE A 223 -19.20 -18.06 13.38
CA PHE A 223 -18.63 -19.22 14.08
C PHE A 223 -18.98 -20.53 13.37
N ASP A 224 -20.23 -20.70 12.96
CA ASP A 224 -20.69 -21.87 12.22
C ASP A 224 -19.95 -22.01 10.88
N GLU A 225 -19.77 -20.89 10.13
CA GLU A 225 -18.99 -20.89 8.89
C GLU A 225 -17.51 -21.26 9.12
N LEU A 226 -16.88 -20.75 10.18
CA LEU A 226 -15.50 -21.08 10.53
C LEU A 226 -15.35 -22.56 10.90
N ILE A 227 -16.26 -23.11 11.69
CA ILE A 227 -16.27 -24.52 12.09
C ILE A 227 -16.43 -25.44 10.87
N ASP A 228 -17.26 -25.05 9.89
CA ASP A 228 -17.48 -25.84 8.68
C ASP A 228 -16.27 -25.82 7.75
N ARG A 229 -15.51 -24.73 7.72
CA ARG A 229 -14.32 -24.57 6.88
C ARG A 229 -13.04 -25.11 7.50
N SER A 230 -12.92 -25.08 8.85
CA SER A 230 -11.73 -25.47 9.59
C SER A 230 -11.95 -26.70 10.45
N PRO A 231 -11.51 -27.89 10.02
CA PRO A 231 -11.51 -29.09 10.87
C PRO A 231 -10.68 -28.91 12.15
N ASN A 232 -9.61 -28.11 12.08
CA ASN A 232 -8.74 -27.83 13.23
C ASN A 232 -9.48 -27.02 14.29
N LEU A 233 -10.27 -26.00 13.89
CA LEU A 233 -11.10 -25.23 14.82
C LEU A 233 -12.16 -26.11 15.46
N ARG A 234 -12.84 -26.93 14.68
CA ARG A 234 -13.83 -27.89 15.19
C ARG A 234 -13.24 -28.78 16.27
N GLN A 235 -12.09 -29.40 16.00
CA GLN A 235 -11.40 -30.27 16.97
C GLN A 235 -11.00 -29.50 18.24
N ALA A 236 -10.42 -28.30 18.09
CA ALA A 236 -9.99 -27.47 19.22
C ALA A 236 -11.16 -27.04 20.12
N VAL A 237 -12.31 -26.71 19.52
CA VAL A 237 -13.52 -26.33 20.25
C VAL A 237 -14.16 -27.54 20.94
N GLU A 238 -14.18 -28.71 20.28
CA GLU A 238 -14.65 -29.96 20.88
C GLU A 238 -13.77 -30.42 22.06
N GLU A 239 -12.44 -30.29 21.95
CA GLU A 239 -11.50 -30.56 23.04
C GLU A 239 -11.73 -29.63 24.22
N LEU A 240 -11.91 -28.31 23.97
CA LEU A 240 -12.20 -27.30 24.98
C LEU A 240 -13.51 -27.63 25.72
N ASN A 241 -14.57 -28.00 24.98
CA ASN A 241 -15.85 -28.37 25.53
C ASN A 241 -15.75 -29.64 26.41
N SER A 242 -15.01 -30.67 25.93
CA SER A 242 -14.79 -31.91 26.67
C SER A 242 -14.00 -31.65 27.96
N GLN A 243 -12.99 -30.77 27.96
CA GLN A 243 -12.24 -30.38 29.16
C GLN A 243 -13.12 -29.67 30.21
N ARG A 244 -14.08 -28.87 29.77
CA ARG A 244 -15.02 -28.16 30.67
C ARG A 244 -16.09 -29.05 31.23
N LEU A 245 -16.50 -30.08 30.52
CA LEU A 245 -17.41 -31.11 31.03
C LEU A 245 -16.75 -32.02 32.08
N VAL A 246 -15.44 -32.24 31.97
CA VAL A 246 -14.61 -32.99 32.90
C VAL A 246 -13.80 -32.01 33.75
N GLN A 247 -14.45 -31.35 34.73
CA GLN A 247 -13.73 -30.48 35.68
C GLN A 247 -12.62 -31.25 36.40
N ASN A 248 -11.43 -30.68 36.35
CA ASN A 248 -10.17 -31.05 36.98
C ASN A 248 -9.25 -31.88 36.07
N VAL A 249 -8.31 -31.24 35.46
CA VAL A 249 -6.89 -31.54 35.58
C VAL A 249 -6.06 -30.48 34.81
N ASN A 250 -5.15 -29.86 35.54
CA ASN A 250 -4.05 -29.06 35.00
C ASN A 250 -3.27 -29.82 33.92
N ALA A 251 -3.29 -29.33 32.71
CA ALA A 251 -2.28 -29.65 31.71
C ALA A 251 -2.00 -28.42 30.90
N ALA A 252 -1.03 -27.65 31.34
CA ALA A 252 -0.35 -26.69 30.45
C ALA A 252 0.36 -27.50 29.34
N LYS A 253 -0.22 -27.53 28.15
CA LYS A 253 0.53 -27.91 26.95
C LYS A 253 1.55 -26.82 26.68
N GLU A 254 2.81 -27.21 26.51
CA GLU A 254 3.90 -26.32 26.09
C GLU A 254 3.46 -25.49 24.88
N GLY A 255 3.47 -24.17 25.07
CA GLY A 255 2.85 -23.25 24.13
C GLY A 255 3.63 -23.09 22.84
N VAL A 256 2.93 -23.08 21.73
CA VAL A 256 3.40 -22.54 20.47
C VAL A 256 3.91 -21.11 20.72
N ASP A 257 5.12 -20.77 20.22
CA ASP A 257 5.66 -19.42 20.34
C ASP A 257 4.70 -18.42 19.65
N SER A 258 4.01 -17.65 20.47
CA SER A 258 3.00 -16.69 20.03
C SER A 258 3.57 -15.64 19.05
N GLY A 259 4.86 -15.29 19.21
CA GLY A 259 5.53 -14.33 18.35
C GLY A 259 5.83 -14.90 16.96
N HIS A 260 6.20 -16.17 16.87
CA HIS A 260 6.40 -16.83 15.58
C HIS A 260 5.07 -17.04 14.86
N TRP A 261 4.06 -17.54 15.56
CA TRP A 261 2.71 -17.75 15.04
C TRP A 261 2.10 -16.45 14.46
N GLN A 262 2.19 -15.33 15.21
CA GLN A 262 1.70 -14.02 14.78
C GLN A 262 2.40 -13.55 13.49
N LYS A 263 3.73 -13.69 13.39
CA LYS A 263 4.49 -13.30 12.19
C LYS A 263 4.05 -14.08 10.95
N VAL A 264 3.82 -15.38 11.10
CA VAL A 264 3.36 -16.25 10.01
C VAL A 264 1.92 -15.90 9.62
N ALA A 265 1.03 -15.66 10.58
CA ALA A 265 -0.35 -15.24 10.33
C ALA A 265 -0.41 -13.90 9.57
N ILE A 266 0.39 -12.89 9.96
CA ILE A 266 0.48 -11.61 9.24
C ILE A 266 0.99 -11.81 7.81
N ALA A 267 1.99 -12.67 7.61
CA ALA A 267 2.54 -12.94 6.29
C ALA A 267 1.53 -13.61 5.35
N ASN A 268 0.60 -14.38 5.90
CA ASN A 268 -0.44 -15.09 5.14
C ASN A 268 -1.64 -14.21 4.75
N ILE A 269 -1.74 -12.97 5.23
CA ILE A 269 -2.70 -12.00 4.71
C ILE A 269 -2.23 -11.55 3.32
N GLN A 270 -2.74 -12.23 2.29
CA GLN A 270 -2.27 -12.05 0.90
C GLN A 270 -3.26 -11.35 -0.01
N ARG A 271 -4.53 -11.21 0.38
CA ARG A 271 -5.59 -10.74 -0.50
C ARG A 271 -6.46 -9.66 0.16
N LEU A 272 -6.82 -8.68 -0.66
CA LEU A 272 -7.92 -7.78 -0.38
C LEU A 272 -9.17 -8.35 -1.05
N THR A 273 -10.28 -8.38 -0.34
CA THR A 273 -11.56 -8.66 -0.99
C THR A 273 -11.93 -7.47 -1.89
N ARG A 274 -12.68 -7.72 -2.96
CA ARG A 274 -13.10 -6.67 -3.89
C ARG A 274 -13.89 -5.55 -3.19
N SER A 275 -14.65 -5.88 -2.15
CA SER A 275 -15.38 -4.91 -1.33
C SER A 275 -14.45 -4.05 -0.46
N GLU A 276 -13.43 -4.63 0.14
CA GLU A 276 -12.40 -3.90 0.90
C GLU A 276 -11.62 -2.95 0.01
N GLU A 277 -11.18 -3.43 -1.16
CA GLU A 277 -10.46 -2.63 -2.15
C GLU A 277 -11.29 -1.41 -2.57
N VAL A 278 -12.55 -1.61 -2.97
CA VAL A 278 -13.46 -0.52 -3.36
C VAL A 278 -13.75 0.43 -2.18
N SER A 279 -13.97 -0.09 -0.98
CA SER A 279 -14.21 0.71 0.23
C SER A 279 -13.01 1.57 0.60
N MET A 280 -11.81 0.98 0.59
CA MET A 280 -10.56 1.70 0.87
C MET A 280 -10.26 2.76 -0.21
N MET A 281 -10.42 2.43 -1.49
CA MET A 281 -10.25 3.38 -2.58
C MET A 281 -11.23 4.57 -2.44
N LYS A 282 -12.48 4.31 -2.11
CA LYS A 282 -13.50 5.36 -1.90
C LYS A 282 -13.15 6.25 -0.70
N LYS A 283 -12.75 5.66 0.41
CA LYS A 283 -12.33 6.38 1.63
C LYS A 283 -11.12 7.30 1.38
N HIS A 284 -10.16 6.84 0.58
CA HIS A 284 -9.00 7.65 0.18
C HIS A 284 -9.38 8.75 -0.83
N ALA A 285 -10.30 8.46 -1.75
CA ALA A 285 -10.79 9.45 -2.72
C ALA A 285 -11.53 10.63 -2.05
N GLU A 286 -12.18 10.40 -0.91
CA GLU A 286 -12.89 11.43 -0.13
C GLU A 286 -11.95 12.28 0.75
N ALA A 287 -10.81 11.74 1.17
CA ALA A 287 -9.91 12.33 2.18
C ALA A 287 -8.79 13.27 1.63
N GLY A 288 -9.04 13.99 0.51
CA GLY A 288 -8.06 14.94 -0.03
C GLY A 288 -7.12 14.34 -1.09
N ALA A 289 -7.34 13.09 -1.50
CA ALA A 289 -6.57 12.40 -2.54
C ALA A 289 -6.40 13.19 -3.86
N PRO A 290 -7.39 13.95 -4.38
CA PRO A 290 -7.18 14.70 -5.61
C PRO A 290 -6.00 15.67 -5.57
N PHE A 291 -5.81 16.34 -4.42
CA PHE A 291 -4.69 17.26 -4.23
C PHE A 291 -3.36 16.51 -4.07
N ALA A 292 -3.35 15.42 -3.31
CA ALA A 292 -2.16 14.58 -3.15
C ALA A 292 -1.74 13.89 -4.47
N ILE A 293 -2.71 13.42 -5.27
CA ILE A 293 -2.49 12.89 -6.62
C ILE A 293 -1.84 13.96 -7.52
N PHE A 294 -2.38 15.19 -7.51
CA PHE A 294 -1.86 16.30 -8.28
C PHE A 294 -0.41 16.65 -7.87
N LEU A 295 -0.15 16.81 -6.57
CA LEU A 295 1.20 17.09 -6.07
C LEU A 295 2.18 15.96 -6.38
N GLY A 296 1.74 14.71 -6.30
CA GLY A 296 2.57 13.57 -6.68
C GLY A 296 2.93 13.60 -8.17
N ALA A 297 1.96 13.84 -9.05
CA ALA A 297 2.22 13.95 -10.48
C ALA A 297 3.07 15.20 -10.84
N MET A 298 2.99 16.28 -10.05
CA MET A 298 3.91 17.41 -10.16
C MET A 298 5.34 17.04 -9.76
N LEU A 299 5.50 16.22 -8.72
CA LEU A 299 6.81 15.74 -8.26
C LEU A 299 7.55 14.96 -9.35
N ASP A 300 6.79 14.22 -10.16
CA ASP A 300 7.32 13.46 -11.30
C ASP A 300 7.57 14.38 -12.52
N GLY A 301 6.60 15.15 -12.94
CA GLY A 301 6.63 15.90 -14.21
C GLY A 301 7.39 17.23 -14.19
N ILE A 302 7.53 17.90 -13.04
CA ILE A 302 8.23 19.21 -12.98
C ILE A 302 9.74 19.08 -13.21
N PRO A 303 10.47 18.13 -12.57
CA PRO A 303 11.90 17.96 -12.84
C PRO A 303 12.19 17.68 -14.31
N GLU A 304 11.40 16.82 -14.94
CA GLU A 304 11.50 16.51 -16.38
C GLU A 304 11.30 17.76 -17.25
N SER A 305 10.28 18.55 -16.92
CA SER A 305 9.95 19.78 -17.64
C SER A 305 11.06 20.83 -17.53
N ILE A 306 11.68 20.99 -16.36
CA ILE A 306 12.81 21.90 -16.15
C ILE A 306 14.00 21.49 -17.00
N VAL A 307 14.32 20.18 -17.05
CA VAL A 307 15.42 19.65 -17.86
C VAL A 307 15.16 19.91 -19.36
N ILE A 308 13.95 19.61 -19.84
CA ILE A 308 13.57 19.89 -21.24
C ILE A 308 13.68 21.39 -21.56
N GLY A 309 13.22 22.25 -20.64
CA GLY A 309 13.27 23.70 -20.81
C GLY A 309 14.70 24.25 -20.83
N SER A 310 15.54 23.80 -19.91
CA SER A 310 16.93 24.26 -19.77
C SER A 310 17.84 23.80 -20.91
N SER A 311 17.52 22.68 -21.56
CA SER A 311 18.30 22.14 -22.69
C SER A 311 17.85 22.68 -24.06
N PHE A 312 16.75 23.44 -24.10
CA PHE A 312 16.21 23.96 -25.36
C PHE A 312 16.87 25.31 -25.76
N THR A 313 17.76 25.27 -26.71
CA THR A 313 18.37 26.48 -27.29
C THR A 313 17.80 26.80 -28.70
N SER A 314 17.60 25.80 -29.53
CA SER A 314 16.97 25.89 -30.85
C SER A 314 16.45 24.52 -31.28
N LEU A 315 15.52 24.48 -32.24
CA LEU A 315 15.02 23.21 -32.81
C LEU A 315 16.13 22.39 -33.50
N ALA A 316 17.12 23.05 -34.10
CA ALA A 316 18.21 22.39 -34.81
C ALA A 316 19.19 21.66 -33.86
N ASN A 317 19.34 22.16 -32.65
CA ASN A 317 20.29 21.64 -31.64
C ASN A 317 19.60 20.89 -30.48
N PHE A 318 18.27 20.70 -30.56
CA PHE A 318 17.53 20.06 -29.51
C PHE A 318 17.67 18.54 -29.59
N LYS A 319 18.12 17.93 -28.48
CA LYS A 319 18.19 16.48 -28.35
C LYS A 319 16.80 15.91 -28.04
N PHE A 320 16.23 15.21 -29.01
CA PHE A 320 14.90 14.64 -28.88
C PHE A 320 14.83 13.39 -27.99
N THR A 321 15.98 12.82 -27.63
CA THR A 321 16.03 11.54 -26.85
C THR A 321 15.35 11.67 -25.53
N PHE A 322 15.73 12.65 -24.68
CA PHE A 322 15.11 12.87 -23.38
C PHE A 322 13.63 13.25 -23.51
N PHE A 323 13.29 14.10 -24.48
CA PHE A 323 11.90 14.44 -24.78
C PHE A 323 11.06 13.20 -25.11
N ALA A 324 11.56 12.33 -25.99
CA ALA A 324 10.87 11.11 -26.40
C ALA A 324 10.73 10.13 -25.22
N ALA A 325 11.77 10.01 -24.39
CA ALA A 325 11.74 9.18 -23.20
C ALA A 325 10.65 9.64 -22.21
N VAL A 326 10.56 10.96 -21.93
CA VAL A 326 9.53 11.56 -21.08
C VAL A 326 8.13 11.38 -21.69
N PHE A 327 7.97 11.60 -22.99
CA PHE A 327 6.68 11.39 -23.65
C PHE A 327 6.20 9.93 -23.52
N LEU A 328 7.10 8.97 -23.74
CA LEU A 328 6.81 7.55 -23.70
C LEU A 328 6.55 7.04 -22.27
N SER A 329 7.22 7.59 -21.26
CA SER A 329 7.01 7.22 -19.86
C SER A 329 5.70 7.76 -19.29
N ASN A 330 5.34 9.00 -19.60
CA ASN A 330 4.15 9.67 -19.11
C ASN A 330 2.85 9.06 -19.66
N LEU A 331 2.88 8.51 -20.88
CA LEU A 331 1.69 7.98 -21.54
C LEU A 331 1.07 6.81 -20.72
N PRO A 332 1.78 5.72 -20.40
CA PRO A 332 1.23 4.60 -19.65
C PRO A 332 0.90 4.96 -18.19
N GLU A 333 1.65 5.88 -17.58
CA GLU A 333 1.35 6.40 -16.25
C GLU A 333 -0.02 7.08 -16.22
N ALA A 334 -0.29 7.97 -17.18
CA ALA A 334 -1.57 8.63 -17.29
C ALA A 334 -2.71 7.66 -17.63
N VAL A 335 -2.47 6.62 -18.43
CA VAL A 335 -3.43 5.54 -18.70
C VAL A 335 -3.81 4.81 -17.42
N ALA A 336 -2.82 4.35 -16.66
CA ALA A 336 -3.03 3.60 -15.41
C ALA A 336 -3.77 4.46 -14.38
N SER A 337 -3.27 5.66 -14.14
CA SER A 337 -3.83 6.62 -13.18
C SER A 337 -5.25 7.05 -13.53
N ALA A 338 -5.53 7.39 -14.80
CA ALA A 338 -6.87 7.77 -15.23
C ALA A 338 -7.87 6.61 -15.10
N THR A 339 -7.45 5.38 -15.38
CA THR A 339 -8.26 4.18 -15.19
C THR A 339 -8.58 3.96 -13.72
N ALA A 340 -7.59 4.09 -12.82
CA ALA A 340 -7.76 3.96 -11.38
C ALA A 340 -8.67 5.06 -10.80
N MET A 341 -8.44 6.33 -11.16
CA MET A 341 -9.29 7.45 -10.75
C MET A 341 -10.75 7.27 -11.22
N ARG A 342 -10.94 6.77 -12.44
CA ARG A 342 -12.28 6.48 -12.95
C ARG A 342 -12.97 5.38 -12.15
N SER A 343 -12.24 4.33 -11.77
CA SER A 343 -12.74 3.24 -10.91
C SER A 343 -13.04 3.71 -9.49
N ALA A 344 -12.29 4.69 -8.98
CA ALA A 344 -12.54 5.35 -7.70
C ALA A 344 -13.69 6.38 -7.73
N GLY A 345 -14.39 6.54 -8.88
CA GLY A 345 -15.57 7.40 -8.99
C GLY A 345 -15.30 8.85 -9.44
N PHE A 346 -14.08 9.19 -9.85
CA PHE A 346 -13.79 10.52 -10.37
C PHE A 346 -14.48 10.75 -11.72
N SER A 347 -15.01 11.96 -11.91
CA SER A 347 -15.61 12.35 -13.20
C SER A 347 -14.52 12.57 -14.25
N THR A 348 -14.85 12.31 -15.52
CA THR A 348 -13.97 12.54 -16.67
C THR A 348 -13.39 13.97 -16.68
N MET A 349 -14.24 14.98 -16.37
CA MET A 349 -13.82 16.37 -16.33
C MET A 349 -12.78 16.65 -15.22
N LYS A 350 -12.92 16.03 -14.05
CA LYS A 350 -11.93 16.14 -12.96
C LYS A 350 -10.61 15.51 -13.34
N ILE A 351 -10.62 14.34 -13.98
CA ILE A 351 -9.41 13.64 -14.44
C ILE A 351 -8.70 14.49 -15.50
N LEU A 352 -9.40 14.93 -16.54
CA LEU A 352 -8.80 15.75 -17.60
C LEU A 352 -8.36 17.12 -17.09
N GLY A 353 -9.09 17.71 -16.14
CA GLY A 353 -8.72 18.97 -15.51
C GLY A 353 -7.40 18.85 -14.72
N LEU A 354 -7.21 17.75 -13.98
CA LEU A 354 -5.99 17.48 -13.24
C LEU A 354 -4.78 17.35 -14.18
N TRP A 355 -4.88 16.51 -15.22
CA TRP A 355 -3.81 16.34 -16.19
C TRP A 355 -3.55 17.59 -17.05
N GLY A 356 -4.60 18.35 -17.39
CA GLY A 356 -4.47 19.63 -18.08
C GLY A 356 -3.75 20.68 -17.24
N THR A 357 -4.05 20.75 -15.93
CA THR A 357 -3.37 21.66 -15.01
C THR A 357 -1.88 21.27 -14.86
N LEU A 358 -1.58 19.97 -14.80
CA LEU A 358 -0.21 19.46 -14.76
C LEU A 358 0.56 19.80 -16.04
N MET A 359 -0.06 19.66 -17.20
CA MET A 359 0.54 20.06 -18.49
C MET A 359 0.89 21.54 -18.51
N ILE A 360 0.01 22.42 -17.99
CA ILE A 360 0.27 23.85 -17.88
C ILE A 360 1.41 24.11 -16.88
N ALA A 361 1.39 23.48 -15.71
CA ALA A 361 2.43 23.62 -14.70
C ALA A 361 3.80 23.18 -15.24
N GLY A 362 3.87 22.07 -15.97
CA GLY A 362 5.09 21.61 -16.64
C GLY A 362 5.56 22.59 -17.72
N GLY A 363 4.64 23.16 -18.49
CA GLY A 363 4.95 24.23 -19.46
C GLY A 363 5.55 25.46 -18.80
N VAL A 364 4.99 25.91 -17.66
CA VAL A 364 5.53 27.02 -16.88
C VAL A 364 6.91 26.68 -16.30
N ALA A 365 7.09 25.49 -15.74
CA ALA A 365 8.35 25.01 -15.20
C ALA A 365 9.46 24.98 -16.29
N ALA A 366 9.12 24.52 -17.48
CA ALA A 366 10.05 24.53 -18.62
C ALA A 366 10.38 25.95 -19.10
N ALA A 367 9.39 26.86 -19.14
CA ALA A 367 9.63 28.27 -19.47
C ALA A 367 10.57 28.93 -18.47
N LEU A 368 10.38 28.67 -17.17
CA LEU A 368 11.28 29.14 -16.12
C LEU A 368 12.68 28.50 -16.26
N GLY A 369 12.75 27.18 -16.52
CA GLY A 369 14.01 26.50 -16.81
C GLY A 369 14.75 27.14 -17.98
N SER A 370 14.05 27.42 -19.08
CA SER A 370 14.62 28.10 -20.24
C SER A 370 15.06 29.54 -19.91
N ALA A 371 14.23 30.32 -19.20
CA ALA A 371 14.53 31.73 -18.93
C ALA A 371 15.71 31.93 -17.99
N PHE A 372 15.85 31.06 -16.97
CA PHE A 372 16.84 31.25 -15.90
C PHE A 372 18.07 30.35 -16.02
N LEU A 373 17.97 29.18 -16.66
CA LEU A 373 19.05 28.20 -16.69
C LEU A 373 19.87 28.22 -18.00
N THR A 374 19.31 28.68 -19.13
CA THR A 374 20.08 28.75 -20.38
C THR A 374 21.28 29.68 -20.32
N THR A 375 21.23 30.71 -19.48
CA THR A 375 22.34 31.65 -19.26
C THR A 375 23.12 31.40 -17.97
N ALA A 376 22.72 30.39 -17.19
CA ALA A 376 23.34 30.04 -15.92
C ALA A 376 24.76 29.45 -16.13
N PRO A 377 25.65 29.58 -15.11
CA PRO A 377 26.94 28.88 -15.12
C PRO A 377 26.73 27.37 -15.29
N VAL A 378 27.66 26.73 -16.02
CA VAL A 378 27.61 25.30 -16.34
C VAL A 378 27.47 24.43 -15.06
N THR A 379 28.09 24.84 -13.97
CA THR A 379 27.98 24.18 -12.66
C THR A 379 26.55 24.17 -12.13
N VAL A 380 25.82 25.28 -12.24
CA VAL A 380 24.43 25.40 -11.81
C VAL A 380 23.53 24.55 -12.71
N LEU A 381 23.71 24.64 -14.02
CA LEU A 381 22.94 23.86 -14.99
C LEU A 381 23.11 22.35 -14.75
N THR A 382 24.36 21.90 -14.55
CA THR A 382 24.64 20.49 -14.28
C THR A 382 24.08 20.04 -12.95
N LEU A 383 24.18 20.87 -11.90
CA LEU A 383 23.62 20.52 -10.59
C LEU A 383 22.10 20.39 -10.65
N VAL A 384 21.39 21.33 -11.31
CA VAL A 384 19.92 21.23 -11.48
C VAL A 384 19.54 20.00 -12.28
N GLY A 385 20.26 19.70 -13.37
CA GLY A 385 20.07 18.46 -14.13
C GLY A 385 20.34 17.21 -13.31
N ALA A 386 21.38 17.20 -12.49
CA ALA A 386 21.71 16.09 -11.60
C ALA A 386 20.64 15.89 -10.49
N VAL A 387 20.13 16.98 -9.90
CA VAL A 387 19.03 16.90 -8.91
C VAL A 387 17.75 16.36 -9.56
N ALA A 388 17.39 16.84 -10.74
CA ALA A 388 16.26 16.30 -11.50
C ALA A 388 16.48 14.82 -11.83
N GLY A 389 17.67 14.45 -12.30
CA GLY A 389 18.05 13.07 -12.63
C GLY A 389 17.94 12.13 -11.43
N GLY A 390 18.35 12.57 -10.23
CA GLY A 390 18.21 11.80 -9.01
C GLY A 390 16.75 11.56 -8.62
N GLY A 391 15.89 12.57 -8.75
CA GLY A 391 14.45 12.45 -8.53
C GLY A 391 13.80 11.47 -9.51
N ILE A 392 14.11 11.61 -10.81
CA ILE A 392 13.59 10.73 -11.87
C ILE A 392 14.09 9.28 -11.66
N LEU A 393 15.35 9.08 -11.29
CA LEU A 393 15.88 7.73 -11.02
C LEU A 393 15.19 7.09 -9.81
N ALA A 394 14.92 7.86 -8.77
CA ALA A 394 14.17 7.38 -7.60
C ALA A 394 12.73 7.01 -7.99
N MET A 395 12.05 7.82 -8.82
CA MET A 395 10.72 7.52 -9.36
C MET A 395 10.73 6.23 -10.19
N VAL A 396 11.65 6.11 -11.13
CA VAL A 396 11.81 4.94 -12.00
C VAL A 396 11.94 3.66 -11.16
N SER A 397 12.81 3.69 -10.15
CA SER A 397 13.14 2.51 -9.34
C SER A 397 12.07 2.16 -8.31
N SER A 398 11.39 3.15 -7.72
CA SER A 398 10.44 2.92 -6.62
C SER A 398 8.98 2.88 -7.05
N VAL A 399 8.67 3.38 -8.25
CA VAL A 399 7.30 3.50 -8.76
C VAL A 399 7.13 2.77 -10.09
N MET A 400 7.78 3.23 -11.16
CA MET A 400 7.50 2.76 -12.52
C MET A 400 7.91 1.30 -12.75
N MET A 401 9.11 0.89 -12.32
CA MET A 401 9.60 -0.48 -12.48
C MET A 401 8.79 -1.49 -11.66
N PRO A 402 8.50 -1.25 -10.37
CA PRO A 402 7.63 -2.13 -9.58
C PRO A 402 6.23 -2.26 -10.16
N GLU A 403 5.59 -1.15 -10.58
CA GLU A 403 4.26 -1.16 -11.17
C GLU A 403 4.24 -1.94 -12.49
N ALA A 404 5.21 -1.70 -13.37
CA ALA A 404 5.34 -2.43 -14.62
C ALA A 404 5.54 -3.94 -14.38
N TYR A 405 6.36 -4.32 -13.39
CA TYR A 405 6.62 -5.72 -13.08
C TYR A 405 5.41 -6.45 -12.48
N GLU A 406 4.66 -5.79 -11.59
CA GLU A 406 3.45 -6.36 -10.97
C GLU A 406 2.40 -6.73 -12.04
N ASP A 407 2.18 -5.85 -13.02
CA ASP A 407 1.18 -6.03 -14.06
C ASP A 407 1.68 -6.81 -15.29
N GLY A 408 2.99 -6.75 -15.60
CA GLY A 408 3.58 -7.32 -16.81
C GLY A 408 4.43 -8.58 -16.60
N GLY A 409 4.85 -8.84 -15.35
CA GLY A 409 5.71 -9.96 -15.00
C GLY A 409 7.11 -9.90 -15.64
N PRO A 410 7.81 -11.05 -15.79
CA PRO A 410 9.20 -11.10 -16.27
C PRO A 410 9.44 -10.52 -17.68
N SER A 411 8.41 -10.43 -18.53
CA SER A 411 8.50 -9.84 -19.87
C SER A 411 8.86 -8.35 -19.86
N VAL A 412 8.62 -7.68 -18.74
CA VAL A 412 8.99 -6.26 -18.52
C VAL A 412 10.49 -6.01 -18.71
N GLY A 413 11.35 -6.95 -18.28
CA GLY A 413 12.79 -6.83 -18.48
C GLY A 413 13.20 -6.68 -19.96
N LEU A 414 12.56 -7.46 -20.85
CA LEU A 414 12.83 -7.36 -22.30
C LEU A 414 12.33 -6.03 -22.88
N ALA A 415 11.16 -5.55 -22.43
CA ALA A 415 10.63 -4.26 -22.86
C ALA A 415 11.54 -3.09 -22.40
N THR A 416 12.06 -3.17 -21.17
CA THR A 416 13.02 -2.18 -20.64
C THR A 416 14.30 -2.15 -21.47
N ILE A 417 14.86 -3.33 -21.80
CA ILE A 417 16.05 -3.41 -22.69
C ILE A 417 15.75 -2.80 -24.06
N ALA A 418 14.61 -3.11 -24.65
CA ALA A 418 14.22 -2.56 -25.95
C ALA A 418 14.09 -1.04 -25.90
N GLY A 419 13.46 -0.48 -24.85
CA GLY A 419 13.36 0.96 -24.66
C GLY A 419 14.72 1.65 -24.48
N PHE A 420 15.59 1.06 -23.65
CA PHE A 420 16.96 1.54 -23.46
C PHE A 420 17.74 1.58 -24.79
N LEU A 421 17.72 0.49 -25.55
CA LEU A 421 18.44 0.40 -26.82
C LEU A 421 17.86 1.32 -27.89
N CYS A 422 16.54 1.49 -27.91
CA CYS A 422 15.87 2.42 -28.81
C CYS A 422 16.33 3.87 -28.55
N ALA A 423 16.31 4.30 -27.27
CA ALA A 423 16.78 5.63 -26.89
C ALA A 423 18.30 5.80 -27.14
N PHE A 424 19.09 4.76 -26.88
CA PHE A 424 20.52 4.76 -27.15
C PHE A 424 20.81 4.93 -28.66
N LEU A 425 20.06 4.27 -29.53
CA LEU A 425 20.19 4.45 -30.97
C LEU A 425 20.02 5.92 -31.39
N PHE A 426 18.95 6.58 -30.83
CA PHE A 426 18.73 8.00 -31.13
C PHE A 426 19.80 8.93 -30.55
N SER A 427 20.53 8.53 -29.53
CA SER A 427 21.62 9.33 -28.98
C SER A 427 22.92 9.19 -29.76
N VAL A 428 23.04 8.14 -30.60
CA VAL A 428 24.24 7.87 -31.44
C VAL A 428 24.07 8.39 -32.88
N LEU A 429 22.82 8.47 -33.37
CA LEU A 429 22.49 9.05 -34.67
C LEU A 429 22.50 10.57 -34.62
#